data_046affb845e011960eedb0f9e15f3768
#
_entry.id   046affb845e011960eedb0f9e15f3768
#
_cell.length_a   1.000
_cell.length_b   1.000
_cell.length_c   1.000
_cell.angle_alpha   90.00
_cell.angle_beta   90.00
_cell.angle_gamma   90.00
#
_symmetry.space_group_name_H-M   'P 1'
#
loop_
_entity.id
_entity.type
_entity.pdbx_description
1 polymer ?
#
loop_
_entity_poly.entity_id
_entity_poly.type
_entity_poly.pdbx_seq_one_letter_code
_entity_poly.pdbx_strand_id
1 'polypeptide(L)'
;MAVGRPTLYTEELALTICERLVEGESLRAICRDDEMPAISSVFKWLAANQAFSDHYARAKEEQAEALADEIVAISDEECTTVRADKHPATKADEDGNVEVVFDSTAVARNRLRIDARKWVAAKLKPKKYGDKVTQEISGPDGAPIAVTRVELVAPSDHGQD
;
A
#
# COMPACT_ATOMS: atom_id res chain seq x y z
N MET A 1 20.84 -25.47 -16.43
CA MET A 1 19.44 -25.83 -16.73
C MET A 1 18.59 -24.73 -16.16
N ALA A 2 17.79 -24.03 -16.98
CA ALA A 2 16.88 -23.02 -16.47
C ALA A 2 15.80 -23.74 -15.63
N VAL A 3 15.80 -23.52 -14.34
CA VAL A 3 14.73 -23.97 -13.46
C VAL A 3 13.50 -23.16 -13.86
N GLY A 4 12.47 -23.82 -14.38
CA GLY A 4 11.22 -23.15 -14.72
C GLY A 4 10.55 -22.58 -13.46
N ARG A 5 9.70 -21.58 -13.64
CA ARG A 5 8.94 -20.96 -12.54
C ARG A 5 8.24 -21.98 -11.65
N PRO A 6 8.28 -21.84 -10.32
CA PRO A 6 7.58 -22.73 -9.40
C PRO A 6 6.08 -22.74 -9.68
N THR A 7 5.52 -23.93 -9.88
CA THR A 7 4.08 -24.15 -10.10
C THR A 7 3.41 -24.85 -8.94
N LEU A 8 4.22 -25.49 -8.07
CA LEU A 8 3.76 -26.21 -6.88
C LEU A 8 3.84 -25.29 -5.67
N TYR A 9 2.82 -25.36 -4.81
CA TYR A 9 2.82 -24.69 -3.53
C TYR A 9 3.85 -25.32 -2.59
N THR A 10 4.65 -24.46 -1.96
CA THR A 10 5.47 -24.81 -0.81
C THR A 10 5.29 -23.73 0.25
N GLU A 11 5.38 -24.11 1.50
CA GLU A 11 5.29 -23.17 2.62
C GLU A 11 6.41 -22.13 2.58
N GLU A 12 7.59 -22.54 2.19
CA GLU A 12 8.77 -21.67 2.02
C GLU A 12 8.49 -20.55 1.00
N LEU A 13 7.96 -20.88 -0.18
CA LEU A 13 7.58 -19.87 -1.18
C LEU A 13 6.48 -18.95 -0.68
N ALA A 14 5.51 -19.48 0.07
CA ALA A 14 4.43 -18.69 0.65
C ALA A 14 4.97 -17.70 1.68
N LEU A 15 5.89 -18.11 2.54
CA LEU A 15 6.56 -17.23 3.51
C LEU A 15 7.40 -16.17 2.83
N THR A 16 8.22 -16.54 1.85
CA THR A 16 9.04 -15.58 1.07
C THR A 16 8.18 -14.51 0.39
N ILE A 17 7.01 -14.89 -0.16
CA ILE A 17 6.07 -13.92 -0.73
C ILE A 17 5.57 -12.96 0.36
N CYS A 18 5.20 -13.46 1.54
CA CYS A 18 4.73 -12.64 2.64
C CYS A 18 5.82 -11.70 3.17
N GLU A 19 7.04 -12.16 3.34
CA GLU A 19 8.20 -11.35 3.76
C GLU A 19 8.45 -10.18 2.81
N ARG A 20 8.51 -10.44 1.50
CA ARG A 20 8.71 -9.39 0.49
C ARG A 20 7.54 -8.41 0.42
N LEU A 21 6.32 -8.85 0.72
CA LEU A 21 5.17 -7.95 0.84
C LEU A 21 5.34 -7.01 2.03
N VAL A 22 5.78 -7.52 3.20
CA VAL A 22 6.06 -6.71 4.39
C VAL A 22 7.14 -5.67 4.12
N GLU A 23 8.16 -6.02 3.34
CA GLU A 23 9.21 -5.09 2.90
C GLU A 23 8.74 -3.99 1.93
N GLY A 24 7.45 -3.99 1.57
CA GLY A 24 6.85 -2.95 0.72
C GLY A 24 6.71 -3.33 -0.75
N GLU A 25 7.21 -4.49 -1.18
CA GLU A 25 7.10 -4.93 -2.56
C GLU A 25 5.64 -5.22 -2.95
N SER A 26 5.29 -4.95 -4.20
CA SER A 26 3.98 -5.37 -4.72
C SER A 26 4.01 -6.83 -5.15
N LEU A 27 2.90 -7.57 -4.98
CA LEU A 27 2.80 -8.95 -5.47
C LEU A 27 3.19 -9.08 -6.96
N ARG A 28 2.88 -8.06 -7.78
CA ARG A 28 3.27 -8.03 -9.18
C ARG A 28 4.78 -7.92 -9.37
N ALA A 29 5.48 -7.17 -8.52
CA ALA A 29 6.93 -7.06 -8.55
C ALA A 29 7.58 -8.39 -8.16
N ILE A 30 7.13 -8.98 -7.05
CA ILE A 30 7.59 -10.29 -6.56
C ILE A 30 7.44 -11.37 -7.66
N CYS A 31 6.27 -11.45 -8.28
CA CYS A 31 6.02 -12.45 -9.33
C CYS A 31 6.71 -12.16 -10.68
N ARG A 32 7.54 -11.11 -10.81
CA ARG A 32 8.39 -10.91 -12.00
C ARG A 32 9.68 -11.72 -11.94
N ASP A 33 10.12 -12.07 -10.75
CA ASP A 33 11.30 -12.90 -10.59
C ASP A 33 11.06 -14.32 -11.16
N ASP A 34 12.06 -14.85 -11.86
CA ASP A 34 11.96 -16.17 -12.48
C ASP A 34 11.92 -17.31 -11.44
N GLU A 35 12.42 -17.06 -10.23
CA GLU A 35 12.37 -17.99 -9.10
C GLU A 35 11.03 -17.94 -8.35
N MET A 36 10.16 -16.97 -8.67
CA MET A 36 8.86 -16.80 -8.04
C MET A 36 7.72 -17.32 -8.91
N PRO A 37 6.63 -17.78 -8.28
CA PRO A 37 5.47 -18.31 -9.00
C PRO A 37 4.78 -17.22 -9.84
N ALA A 38 4.04 -17.65 -10.86
CA ALA A 38 3.17 -16.73 -11.57
C ALA A 38 2.06 -16.21 -10.65
N ILE A 39 1.65 -14.97 -10.82
CA ILE A 39 0.62 -14.31 -10.00
C ILE A 39 -0.69 -15.12 -9.95
N SER A 40 -1.05 -15.79 -11.04
CA SER A 40 -2.23 -16.67 -11.11
C SER A 40 -2.10 -17.91 -10.22
N SER A 41 -0.87 -18.43 -10.02
CA SER A 41 -0.60 -19.53 -9.11
C SER A 41 -0.75 -19.09 -7.66
N VAL A 42 -0.27 -17.90 -7.32
CA VAL A 42 -0.44 -17.33 -5.96
C VAL A 42 -1.91 -17.20 -5.61
N PHE A 43 -2.76 -16.68 -6.51
CA PHE A 43 -4.19 -16.58 -6.25
C PHE A 43 -4.89 -17.94 -6.10
N LYS A 44 -4.46 -18.94 -6.85
CA LYS A 44 -4.96 -20.31 -6.66
C LYS A 44 -4.57 -20.86 -5.29
N TRP A 45 -3.34 -20.61 -4.85
CA TRP A 45 -2.85 -21.04 -3.55
C TRP A 45 -3.56 -20.34 -2.38
N LEU A 46 -3.83 -19.04 -2.51
CA LEU A 46 -4.61 -18.28 -1.54
C LEU A 46 -6.04 -18.83 -1.40
N ALA A 47 -6.66 -19.27 -2.50
CA ALA A 47 -7.99 -19.88 -2.46
C ALA A 47 -7.98 -21.30 -1.89
N ALA A 48 -6.88 -22.05 -2.05
CA ALA A 48 -6.79 -23.45 -1.65
C ALA A 48 -6.19 -23.66 -0.25
N ASN A 49 -5.46 -22.67 0.28
CA ASN A 49 -4.73 -22.80 1.55
C ASN A 49 -5.08 -21.67 2.50
N GLN A 50 -5.87 -21.97 3.52
CA GLN A 50 -6.33 -20.98 4.52
C GLN A 50 -5.16 -20.39 5.31
N ALA A 51 -4.19 -21.19 5.72
CA ALA A 51 -3.04 -20.70 6.48
C ALA A 51 -2.23 -19.67 5.67
N PHE A 52 -2.01 -19.93 4.38
CA PHE A 52 -1.37 -18.95 3.50
C PHE A 52 -2.21 -17.68 3.32
N SER A 53 -3.53 -17.82 3.19
CA SER A 53 -4.44 -16.67 3.11
C SER A 53 -4.36 -15.77 4.35
N ASP A 54 -4.30 -16.37 5.55
CA ASP A 54 -4.19 -15.66 6.81
C ASP A 54 -2.83 -14.95 6.95
N HIS A 55 -1.74 -15.62 6.57
CA HIS A 55 -0.40 -15.01 6.54
C HIS A 55 -0.32 -13.86 5.53
N TYR A 56 -0.89 -14.06 4.35
CA TYR A 56 -0.93 -13.03 3.31
C TYR A 56 -1.72 -11.79 3.75
N ALA A 57 -2.87 -11.98 4.44
CA ALA A 57 -3.66 -10.87 4.94
C ALA A 57 -2.88 -10.06 5.99
N ARG A 58 -2.17 -10.72 6.92
CA ARG A 58 -1.29 -10.06 7.89
C ARG A 58 -0.14 -9.31 7.22
N ALA A 59 0.53 -9.95 6.25
CA ALA A 59 1.61 -9.32 5.50
C ALA A 59 1.12 -8.06 4.78
N LYS A 60 -0.11 -8.05 4.27
CA LYS A 60 -0.74 -6.86 3.68
C LYS A 60 -1.03 -5.75 4.70
N GLU A 61 -1.41 -6.09 5.92
CA GLU A 61 -1.57 -5.11 6.99
C GLU A 61 -0.22 -4.53 7.43
N GLU A 62 0.82 -5.37 7.55
CA GLU A 62 2.18 -4.94 7.90
C GLU A 62 2.81 -4.10 6.78
N GLN A 63 2.52 -4.40 5.51
CA GLN A 63 2.94 -3.56 4.38
C GLN A 63 2.46 -2.10 4.51
N ALA A 64 1.33 -1.86 5.15
CA ALA A 64 0.84 -0.49 5.38
C ALA A 64 1.76 0.30 6.32
N GLU A 65 2.39 -0.35 7.30
CA GLU A 65 3.36 0.28 8.19
C GLU A 65 4.64 0.65 7.41
N ALA A 66 5.18 -0.29 6.64
CA ALA A 66 6.36 -0.03 5.80
C ALA A 66 6.13 1.15 4.84
N LEU A 67 4.96 1.21 4.21
CA LEU A 67 4.59 2.33 3.34
C LEU A 67 4.46 3.66 4.10
N ALA A 68 4.02 3.63 5.37
CA ALA A 68 3.95 4.83 6.21
C ALA A 68 5.36 5.32 6.60
N ASP A 69 6.28 4.42 6.93
CA ASP A 69 7.67 4.75 7.22
C ASP A 69 8.38 5.31 5.98
N GLU A 70 8.13 4.76 4.80
CA GLU A 70 8.67 5.28 3.54
C GLU A 70 8.19 6.72 3.23
N ILE A 71 6.98 7.11 3.67
CA ILE A 71 6.49 8.49 3.50
C ILE A 71 7.42 9.46 4.22
N VAL A 72 7.83 9.13 5.45
CA VAL A 72 8.76 9.96 6.22
C VAL A 72 10.10 10.05 5.51
N ALA A 73 10.67 8.90 5.10
CA ALA A 73 11.94 8.87 4.39
C ALA A 73 11.91 9.70 3.10
N ILE A 74 10.82 9.60 2.32
CA ILE A 74 10.67 10.40 1.08
C ILE A 74 10.50 11.88 1.38
N SER A 75 9.84 12.25 2.48
CA SER A 75 9.65 13.66 2.85
C SER A 75 10.96 14.33 3.29
N ASP A 76 11.89 13.53 3.81
CA ASP A 76 13.21 13.98 4.27
C ASP A 76 14.28 13.94 3.14
N GLU A 77 13.94 13.42 1.95
CA GLU A 77 14.84 13.43 0.80
C GLU A 77 15.15 14.88 0.37
N GLU A 78 16.43 15.25 0.32
CA GLU A 78 16.84 16.52 -0.24
C GLU A 78 16.63 16.54 -1.75
N CYS A 79 15.81 17.49 -2.20
CA CYS A 79 15.50 17.68 -3.62
C CYS A 79 16.31 18.85 -4.19
N THR A 80 17.62 18.66 -4.27
CA THR A 80 18.55 19.65 -4.83
C THR A 80 19.20 19.13 -6.11
N THR A 81 19.53 20.03 -7.02
CA THR A 81 20.30 19.73 -8.23
C THR A 81 21.31 20.83 -8.49
N VAL A 82 22.37 20.47 -9.16
CA VAL A 82 23.38 21.43 -9.61
C VAL A 82 22.91 22.07 -10.92
N ARG A 83 22.78 23.38 -10.95
CA ARG A 83 22.46 24.09 -12.18
C ARG A 83 23.68 24.08 -13.09
N ALA A 84 23.63 23.24 -14.13
CA ALA A 84 24.54 23.36 -15.25
C ALA A 84 23.95 24.37 -16.25
N ASP A 85 24.49 25.57 -16.30
CA ASP A 85 24.11 26.51 -17.32
C ASP A 85 24.48 25.98 -18.72
N LYS A 86 23.55 26.10 -19.66
CA LYS A 86 23.74 25.69 -21.05
C LYS A 86 24.78 26.57 -21.78
N HIS A 87 25.32 27.59 -21.13
CA HIS A 87 26.39 28.43 -21.66
C HIS A 87 27.75 27.93 -21.17
N PRO A 88 28.71 27.67 -22.09
CA PRO A 88 30.06 27.23 -21.73
C PRO A 88 30.87 28.29 -20.99
N ALA A 89 30.30 29.47 -20.72
CA ALA A 89 30.92 30.56 -19.97
C ALA A 89 30.54 30.63 -18.49
N THR A 90 29.59 29.86 -18.01
CA THR A 90 29.33 29.74 -16.58
C THR A 90 30.24 28.65 -16.01
N LYS A 91 31.49 29.00 -15.90
CA LYS A 91 32.44 28.33 -15.03
C LYS A 91 31.91 28.48 -13.62
N ALA A 92 32.18 27.48 -12.75
CA ALA A 92 32.25 27.77 -11.33
C ALA A 92 32.86 29.16 -11.16
N ASP A 93 32.30 29.98 -10.25
CA ASP A 93 32.96 31.25 -9.90
C ASP A 93 34.44 30.97 -9.65
N GLU A 94 35.26 32.01 -9.66
CA GLU A 94 36.71 31.85 -9.50
C GLU A 94 37.11 31.07 -8.22
N ASP A 95 36.16 30.89 -7.28
CA ASP A 95 36.26 30.12 -6.05
C ASP A 95 35.79 28.65 -6.17
N GLY A 96 35.32 28.20 -7.34
CA GLY A 96 34.87 26.82 -7.59
C GLY A 96 33.49 26.50 -7.04
N ASN A 97 32.70 27.49 -6.61
CA ASN A 97 31.36 27.31 -6.11
C ASN A 97 30.38 26.96 -7.23
N VAL A 98 29.53 26.00 -6.97
CA VAL A 98 28.47 25.53 -7.88
C VAL A 98 27.12 25.97 -7.29
N GLU A 99 26.26 26.57 -8.12
CA GLU A 99 24.92 26.95 -7.67
C GLU A 99 24.05 25.69 -7.46
N VAL A 100 23.71 25.42 -6.20
CA VAL A 100 22.77 24.37 -5.83
C VAL A 100 21.37 24.98 -5.80
N VAL A 101 20.47 24.44 -6.61
CA VAL A 101 19.09 24.90 -6.69
C VAL A 101 18.13 23.78 -6.35
N PHE A 102 16.95 24.13 -5.86
CA PHE A 102 15.90 23.15 -5.64
C PHE A 102 15.40 22.55 -6.96
N ASP A 103 15.33 21.21 -7.01
CA ASP A 103 14.74 20.49 -8.14
C ASP A 103 13.23 20.37 -7.95
N SER A 104 12.48 21.26 -8.58
CA SER A 104 11.01 21.25 -8.55
C SER A 104 10.41 19.96 -9.11
N THR A 105 11.10 19.29 -10.05
CA THR A 105 10.66 18.02 -10.61
C THR A 105 10.80 16.89 -9.60
N ALA A 106 11.93 16.85 -8.87
CA ALA A 106 12.12 15.90 -7.79
C ALA A 106 11.10 16.10 -6.66
N VAL A 107 10.84 17.36 -6.26
CA VAL A 107 9.80 17.70 -5.28
C VAL A 107 8.41 17.22 -5.75
N ALA A 108 8.04 17.50 -7.00
CA ALA A 108 6.75 17.07 -7.55
C ALA A 108 6.64 15.53 -7.59
N ARG A 109 7.72 14.85 -7.98
CA ARG A 109 7.77 13.38 -7.97
C ARG A 109 7.62 12.81 -6.56
N ASN A 110 8.29 13.37 -5.56
CA ASN A 110 8.21 12.93 -4.18
C ASN A 110 6.80 13.13 -3.62
N ARG A 111 6.14 14.23 -3.95
CA ARG A 111 4.73 14.44 -3.59
C ARG A 111 3.83 13.33 -4.15
N LEU A 112 3.97 12.96 -5.42
CA LEU A 112 3.21 11.85 -6.02
C LEU A 112 3.51 10.51 -5.36
N ARG A 113 4.78 10.24 -5.00
CA ARG A 113 5.18 9.03 -4.26
C ARG A 113 4.51 8.97 -2.89
N ILE A 114 4.49 10.07 -2.15
CA ILE A 114 3.85 10.21 -0.84
C ILE A 114 2.34 9.99 -0.96
N ASP A 115 1.68 10.68 -1.89
CA ASP A 115 0.22 10.59 -2.07
C ASP A 115 -0.22 9.17 -2.45
N ALA A 116 0.53 8.49 -3.33
CA ALA A 116 0.27 7.11 -3.69
C ALA A 116 0.39 6.16 -2.48
N ARG A 117 1.43 6.32 -1.63
CA ARG A 117 1.64 5.50 -0.43
C ARG A 117 0.56 5.74 0.62
N LYS A 118 0.19 6.99 0.87
CA LYS A 118 -0.94 7.33 1.75
C LYS A 118 -2.21 6.62 1.32
N TRP A 119 -2.52 6.68 0.03
CA TRP A 119 -3.72 6.03 -0.50
C TRP A 119 -3.70 4.52 -0.29
N VAL A 120 -2.58 3.86 -0.60
CA VAL A 120 -2.43 2.41 -0.44
C VAL A 120 -2.50 2.02 1.04
N ALA A 121 -1.76 2.71 1.93
CA ALA A 121 -1.77 2.44 3.37
C ALA A 121 -3.18 2.57 3.96
N ALA A 122 -3.95 3.60 3.56
CA ALA A 122 -5.33 3.79 3.98
C ALA A 122 -6.26 2.64 3.54
N LYS A 123 -5.99 2.00 2.38
CA LYS A 123 -6.77 0.85 1.90
C LYS A 123 -6.37 -0.46 2.57
N LEU A 124 -5.09 -0.64 2.86
CA LEU A 124 -4.58 -1.85 3.51
C LEU A 124 -4.92 -1.89 5.01
N LYS A 125 -4.87 -0.75 5.69
CA LYS A 125 -5.13 -0.64 7.13
C LYS A 125 -6.05 0.53 7.47
N PRO A 126 -7.33 0.46 7.07
CA PRO A 126 -8.26 1.59 7.15
C PRO A 126 -8.53 2.05 8.59
N LYS A 127 -8.46 1.16 9.58
CA LYS A 127 -8.66 1.51 10.99
C LYS A 127 -7.57 2.45 11.53
N LYS A 128 -6.35 2.39 10.98
CA LYS A 128 -5.21 3.20 11.45
C LYS A 128 -4.95 4.40 10.53
N TYR A 129 -4.99 4.20 9.22
CA TYR A 129 -4.60 5.17 8.20
C TYR A 129 -5.75 5.69 7.35
N GLY A 130 -6.97 5.14 7.52
CA GLY A 130 -8.14 5.61 6.79
C GLY A 130 -8.70 6.91 7.34
N ASP A 131 -9.43 7.64 6.50
CA ASP A 131 -10.14 8.84 6.93
C ASP A 131 -11.24 8.49 7.93
N LYS A 132 -11.33 9.25 9.02
CA LYS A 132 -12.44 9.14 9.96
C LYS A 132 -13.67 9.78 9.35
N VAL A 133 -14.62 8.96 8.92
CA VAL A 133 -15.94 9.44 8.52
C VAL A 133 -16.83 9.48 9.76
N THR A 134 -17.14 10.66 10.26
CA THR A 134 -18.17 10.86 11.29
C THR A 134 -19.48 11.08 10.55
N GLN A 135 -20.39 10.12 10.61
CA GLN A 135 -21.73 10.27 10.07
C GLN A 135 -22.68 10.66 11.21
N GLU A 136 -23.09 11.91 11.23
CA GLU A 136 -24.14 12.37 12.12
C GLU A 136 -25.50 12.03 11.48
N ILE A 137 -26.21 11.08 12.08
CA ILE A 137 -27.54 10.68 11.62
C ILE A 137 -28.55 11.44 12.50
N SER A 138 -29.19 12.43 11.93
CA SER A 138 -30.26 13.19 12.58
C SER A 138 -31.60 12.91 11.95
N GLY A 139 -32.65 13.02 12.74
CA GLY A 139 -34.03 12.97 12.28
C GLY A 139 -34.45 14.22 11.49
N PRO A 140 -35.71 14.32 11.05
CA PRO A 140 -36.22 15.53 10.40
C PRO A 140 -35.93 16.77 11.25
N ASP A 141 -35.54 17.87 10.59
CA ASP A 141 -35.20 19.16 11.19
C ASP A 141 -33.99 19.14 12.17
N GLY A 142 -33.10 18.13 12.03
CA GLY A 142 -31.91 18.04 12.90
C GLY A 142 -32.17 17.48 14.30
N ALA A 143 -33.39 16.98 14.56
CA ALA A 143 -33.73 16.38 15.85
C ALA A 143 -33.09 15.00 16.02
N PRO A 144 -32.87 14.51 17.26
CA PRO A 144 -32.42 13.14 17.50
C PRO A 144 -33.40 12.11 16.90
N ILE A 145 -32.87 10.99 16.36
CA ILE A 145 -33.73 9.90 15.90
C ILE A 145 -34.40 9.26 17.11
N ALA A 146 -35.72 9.37 17.21
CA ALA A 146 -36.51 8.72 18.24
C ALA A 146 -36.88 7.30 17.77
N VAL A 147 -36.36 6.28 18.44
CA VAL A 147 -36.81 4.88 18.24
C VAL A 147 -38.02 4.64 19.14
N THR A 148 -39.20 4.62 18.58
CA THR A 148 -40.46 4.45 19.32
C THR A 148 -40.81 2.99 19.57
N ARG A 149 -40.29 2.04 18.81
CA ARG A 149 -40.60 0.62 18.96
C ARG A 149 -39.51 -0.28 18.40
N VAL A 150 -39.11 -1.28 19.16
CA VAL A 150 -38.29 -2.41 18.70
C VAL A 150 -39.14 -3.66 18.80
N GLU A 151 -39.45 -4.29 17.69
CA GLU A 151 -40.18 -5.56 17.63
C GLU A 151 -39.21 -6.70 17.35
N LEU A 152 -39.06 -7.61 18.31
CA LEU A 152 -38.27 -8.82 18.14
C LEU A 152 -39.17 -9.87 17.50
N VAL A 153 -38.94 -10.16 16.23
CA VAL A 153 -39.64 -11.25 15.51
C VAL A 153 -38.82 -12.51 15.66
N ALA A 154 -39.43 -13.55 16.26
CA ALA A 154 -38.80 -14.86 16.29
C ALA A 154 -38.68 -15.41 14.86
N PRO A 155 -37.61 -16.16 14.54
CA PRO A 155 -37.50 -16.81 13.24
C PRO A 155 -38.66 -17.75 13.06
N SER A 156 -39.40 -17.62 11.94
CA SER A 156 -40.47 -18.55 11.58
C SER A 156 -39.85 -19.91 11.30
N ASP A 157 -40.28 -20.91 12.10
CA ASP A 157 -39.93 -22.31 11.88
C ASP A 157 -40.55 -22.73 10.54
N HIS A 158 -39.76 -22.83 9.51
CA HIS A 158 -40.20 -23.43 8.25
C HIS A 158 -40.23 -24.94 8.49
N GLY A 159 -41.44 -25.42 8.95
CA GLY A 159 -41.72 -26.83 9.06
C GLY A 159 -41.39 -27.55 7.76
N GLN A 160 -40.67 -28.62 7.92
CA GLN A 160 -40.47 -29.65 6.91
C GLN A 160 -41.85 -30.25 6.52
N ASP A 161 -42.14 -30.19 5.24
CA ASP A 161 -43.02 -31.16 4.54
C ASP A 161 -42.22 -31.79 3.40
#